data_adc3abac0cd80fafe22d6fb9dc1d5c7a
#
_entry.id   adc3abac0cd80fafe22d6fb9dc1d5c7a
#
_cell.length_a   1.000
_cell.length_b   1.000
_cell.length_c   1.000
_cell.angle_alpha   90.00
_cell.angle_beta   90.00
_cell.angle_gamma   90.00
#
_symmetry.space_group_name_H-M   'P 1'
#
loop_
_entity.id
_entity.type
_entity.pdbx_description
1 polymer ?
#
loop_
_entity_poly.entity_id
_entity_poly.type
_entity_poly.pdbx_seq_one_letter_code
_entity_poly.pdbx_strand_id
1 'polypeptide(L)'
;MRPAFVVIGCCTSVAQAQSSTLTVPAAVEPANDGITSRVGRWFTMDWTTGWERDSVWRVMASSYTYHFSRDPDHKHVYMLGLERQRADGFVVGGTAFRNSFGQPSTYLYVGQRFDRVGGVDRMFAELTGGLLYGYRPPYENKVPFNHGGFSPGLVPSLGWQLTPTFSAQVNFLGNSALMFQASADF
;
A
#
# COMPACT_ATOMS: atom_id res chain seq x y z
N MET A 1 -40.26 -38.98 -64.02
CA MET A 1 -39.02 -38.99 -63.23
C MET A 1 -38.68 -37.55 -62.91
N ARG A 2 -38.87 -37.14 -61.65
CA ARG A 2 -38.49 -35.83 -61.14
C ARG A 2 -37.33 -36.01 -60.17
N PRO A 3 -36.24 -35.25 -60.26
CA PRO A 3 -35.16 -35.30 -59.25
C PRO A 3 -35.54 -34.50 -58.01
N ALA A 4 -35.32 -35.10 -56.84
CA ALA A 4 -35.45 -34.44 -55.54
C ALA A 4 -34.25 -33.56 -55.27
N PHE A 5 -34.51 -32.27 -54.98
CA PHE A 5 -33.48 -31.37 -54.45
C PHE A 5 -33.38 -31.55 -52.94
N VAL A 6 -32.18 -31.97 -52.46
CA VAL A 6 -31.84 -31.96 -51.05
C VAL A 6 -31.27 -30.63 -50.72
N VAL A 7 -31.95 -29.85 -49.84
CA VAL A 7 -31.46 -28.59 -49.29
C VAL A 7 -30.69 -28.94 -48.00
N ILE A 8 -29.37 -28.78 -48.04
CA ILE A 8 -28.50 -28.89 -46.85
C ILE A 8 -28.56 -27.54 -46.12
N GLY A 9 -29.30 -27.50 -45.01
CA GLY A 9 -29.33 -26.36 -44.13
C GLY A 9 -28.00 -26.25 -43.34
N CYS A 10 -27.21 -25.24 -43.63
CA CYS A 10 -26.02 -24.88 -42.88
C CYS A 10 -26.47 -24.14 -41.61
N CYS A 11 -26.48 -24.82 -40.46
CA CYS A 11 -26.64 -24.20 -39.16
C CYS A 11 -25.33 -23.47 -38.78
N THR A 12 -25.30 -22.17 -39.02
CA THR A 12 -24.27 -21.30 -38.42
C THR A 12 -24.65 -20.99 -36.98
N SER A 13 -24.07 -21.77 -36.07
CA SER A 13 -24.10 -21.42 -34.63
C SER A 13 -23.21 -20.20 -34.40
N VAL A 14 -23.82 -19.05 -34.20
CA VAL A 14 -23.15 -17.85 -33.71
C VAL A 14 -22.84 -18.10 -32.24
N ALA A 15 -21.58 -18.37 -31.93
CA ALA A 15 -21.08 -18.37 -30.56
C ALA A 15 -21.17 -16.93 -30.03
N GLN A 16 -22.13 -16.67 -29.15
CA GLN A 16 -22.17 -15.46 -28.36
C GLN A 16 -20.98 -15.49 -27.39
N ALA A 17 -19.99 -14.69 -27.67
CA ALA A 17 -18.95 -14.38 -26.71
C ALA A 17 -19.61 -13.66 -25.52
N GLN A 18 -19.77 -14.36 -24.41
CA GLN A 18 -20.13 -13.75 -23.14
C GLN A 18 -18.97 -12.84 -22.74
N SER A 19 -19.17 -11.55 -22.90
CA SER A 19 -18.32 -10.52 -22.30
C SER A 19 -18.45 -10.67 -20.78
N SER A 20 -17.50 -11.36 -20.17
CA SER A 20 -17.31 -11.29 -18.74
C SER A 20 -16.80 -9.89 -18.41
N THR A 21 -17.73 -8.99 -18.15
CA THR A 21 -17.43 -7.73 -17.47
C THR A 21 -16.78 -8.11 -16.15
N LEU A 22 -15.46 -7.91 -16.04
CA LEU A 22 -14.76 -7.87 -14.77
C LEU A 22 -15.45 -6.77 -13.96
N THR A 23 -16.35 -7.18 -13.07
CA THR A 23 -16.95 -6.30 -12.09
C THR A 23 -15.82 -5.93 -11.13
N VAL A 24 -15.20 -4.77 -11.35
CA VAL A 24 -14.35 -4.13 -10.34
C VAL A 24 -15.26 -4.02 -9.11
N PRO A 25 -14.88 -4.60 -7.96
CA PRO A 25 -15.68 -4.46 -6.77
C PRO A 25 -15.89 -2.97 -6.53
N ALA A 26 -17.16 -2.55 -6.39
CA ALA A 26 -17.50 -1.18 -6.07
C ALA A 26 -16.71 -0.81 -4.82
N ALA A 27 -15.95 0.27 -4.91
CA ALA A 27 -15.27 0.82 -3.74
C ALA A 27 -16.32 0.94 -2.63
N VAL A 28 -16.14 0.19 -1.55
CA VAL A 28 -16.99 0.30 -0.37
C VAL A 28 -16.94 1.77 0.01
N GLU A 29 -18.08 2.46 -0.06
CA GLU A 29 -18.13 3.86 0.38
C GLU A 29 -17.63 3.90 1.82
N PRO A 30 -16.56 4.62 2.10
CA PRO A 30 -16.06 4.72 3.47
C PRO A 30 -17.16 5.42 4.26
N ALA A 31 -17.68 4.74 5.29
CA ALA A 31 -18.55 5.38 6.26
C ALA A 31 -17.87 6.71 6.64
N ASN A 32 -18.65 7.80 6.64
CA ASN A 32 -18.16 9.16 6.90
C ASN A 32 -17.78 9.35 8.39
N ASP A 33 -17.05 8.37 8.92
CA ASP A 33 -16.53 8.36 10.26
C ASP A 33 -15.31 9.26 10.35
N GLY A 34 -15.35 10.23 11.23
CA GLY A 34 -14.23 11.14 11.48
C GLY A 34 -12.94 10.39 11.82
N ILE A 35 -11.80 11.01 11.57
CA ILE A 35 -10.45 10.44 11.82
C ILE A 35 -10.34 9.89 13.26
N THR A 36 -10.93 10.57 14.24
CA THR A 36 -10.92 10.18 15.66
C THR A 36 -11.64 8.86 15.93
N SER A 37 -12.76 8.58 15.25
CA SER A 37 -13.50 7.34 15.41
C SER A 37 -12.79 6.15 14.76
N ARG A 38 -12.05 6.37 13.67
CA ARG A 38 -11.25 5.34 13.00
C ARG A 38 -10.00 4.98 13.81
N VAL A 39 -9.31 5.96 14.36
CA VAL A 39 -8.15 5.72 15.25
C VAL A 39 -8.60 5.04 16.54
N GLY A 40 -9.74 5.43 17.12
CA GLY A 40 -10.30 4.79 18.30
C GLY A 40 -10.60 3.29 18.11
N ARG A 41 -10.97 2.88 16.90
CA ARG A 41 -11.23 1.47 16.58
C ARG A 41 -9.98 0.58 16.62
N TRP A 42 -8.76 1.12 16.52
CA TRP A 42 -7.55 0.33 16.65
C TRP A 42 -7.43 -0.41 17.97
N PHE A 43 -7.98 0.16 19.03
CA PHE A 43 -7.95 -0.42 20.38
C PHE A 43 -9.06 -1.44 20.64
N THR A 44 -10.10 -1.44 19.81
CA THR A 44 -11.27 -2.33 19.95
C THR A 44 -11.44 -3.29 18.77
N MET A 45 -10.53 -3.23 17.80
CA MET A 45 -10.61 -3.97 16.55
C MET A 45 -10.29 -5.46 16.77
N ASP A 46 -11.10 -6.32 16.17
CA ASP A 46 -10.71 -7.71 15.99
C ASP A 46 -9.65 -7.80 14.87
N TRP A 47 -8.42 -8.05 15.28
CA TRP A 47 -7.26 -8.14 14.40
C TRP A 47 -7.26 -9.42 13.54
N THR A 48 -8.10 -10.38 13.87
CA THR A 48 -8.11 -11.71 13.26
C THR A 48 -9.10 -11.85 12.12
N THR A 49 -10.16 -11.05 12.11
CA THR A 49 -11.25 -11.14 11.12
C THR A 49 -11.19 -10.03 10.07
N GLY A 50 -11.92 -10.22 8.98
CA GLY A 50 -12.04 -9.23 7.91
C GLY A 50 -10.93 -9.25 6.85
N TRP A 51 -10.00 -10.20 6.93
CA TRP A 51 -8.93 -10.37 5.93
C TRP A 51 -9.31 -11.23 4.74
N GLU A 52 -10.37 -12.01 4.87
CA GLU A 52 -10.79 -12.99 3.86
C GLU A 52 -11.64 -12.39 2.74
N ARG A 53 -12.28 -11.24 2.98
CA ARG A 53 -13.11 -10.54 2.01
C ARG A 53 -12.53 -9.16 1.74
N ASP A 54 -12.40 -8.83 0.45
CA ASP A 54 -12.05 -7.50 -0.06
C ASP A 54 -10.74 -6.92 0.48
N SER A 55 -9.80 -7.80 0.88
CA SER A 55 -8.45 -7.36 1.21
C SER A 55 -7.57 -7.35 -0.03
N VAL A 56 -6.73 -6.33 -0.14
CA VAL A 56 -5.81 -6.12 -1.26
C VAL A 56 -4.38 -6.32 -0.79
N TRP A 57 -3.59 -7.05 -1.54
CA TRP A 57 -2.15 -7.10 -1.38
C TRP A 57 -1.50 -5.98 -2.18
N ARG A 58 -0.50 -5.36 -1.61
CA ARG A 58 0.26 -4.26 -2.22
C ARG A 58 1.74 -4.53 -2.13
N VAL A 59 2.42 -4.53 -3.27
CA VAL A 59 3.89 -4.48 -3.31
C VAL A 59 4.33 -3.03 -3.42
N MET A 60 5.41 -2.69 -2.70
CA MET A 60 5.91 -1.32 -2.58
C MET A 60 7.39 -1.26 -2.90
N ALA A 61 7.81 -0.20 -3.58
CA ALA A 61 9.21 0.07 -3.86
C ALA A 61 9.53 1.55 -3.73
N SER A 62 10.75 1.85 -3.26
CA SER A 62 11.31 3.19 -3.27
C SER A 62 12.77 3.13 -3.68
N SER A 63 13.17 4.10 -4.49
CA SER A 63 14.56 4.29 -4.91
C SER A 63 15.07 5.70 -4.64
N TYR A 64 14.23 6.57 -4.07
CA TYR A 64 14.59 7.95 -3.83
C TYR A 64 14.08 8.44 -2.47
N THR A 65 15.02 9.01 -1.71
CA THR A 65 14.75 9.65 -0.41
C THR A 65 15.45 11.01 -0.38
N TYR A 66 14.68 12.06 -0.15
CA TYR A 66 15.18 13.40 0.02
C TYR A 66 15.45 13.67 1.50
N HIS A 67 16.70 13.88 1.87
CA HIS A 67 17.11 14.20 3.24
C HIS A 67 17.15 15.71 3.44
N PHE A 68 16.63 16.19 4.57
CA PHE A 68 16.65 17.62 4.90
C PHE A 68 18.04 18.08 5.35
N SER A 69 18.86 17.18 5.93
CA SER A 69 20.25 17.47 6.28
C SER A 69 21.21 16.90 5.23
N ARG A 70 22.29 17.64 4.96
CA ARG A 70 23.39 17.17 4.13
C ARG A 70 24.44 16.50 5.02
N ASP A 71 24.31 15.20 5.22
CA ASP A 71 25.31 14.40 5.90
C ASP A 71 26.16 13.68 4.81
N PRO A 72 27.50 13.82 4.78
CA PRO A 72 28.34 13.17 3.77
C PRO A 72 28.27 11.65 3.81
N ASP A 73 27.84 11.07 4.93
CA ASP A 73 27.66 9.62 5.08
C ASP A 73 26.35 9.10 4.49
N HIS A 74 25.45 10.00 4.03
CA HIS A 74 24.19 9.58 3.43
C HIS A 74 24.39 8.85 2.12
N LYS A 75 23.79 7.65 2.05
CA LYS A 75 23.75 6.76 0.88
C LYS A 75 22.34 6.71 0.31
N HIS A 76 22.22 6.26 -0.94
CA HIS A 76 20.92 5.98 -1.54
C HIS A 76 20.17 4.92 -0.75
N VAL A 77 18.90 5.19 -0.49
CA VAL A 77 17.97 4.28 0.18
C VAL A 77 17.17 3.54 -0.89
N TYR A 78 17.24 2.22 -0.86
CA TYR A 78 16.37 1.35 -1.67
C TYR A 78 15.49 0.56 -0.74
N MET A 79 14.19 0.56 -1.00
CA MET A 79 13.19 -0.12 -0.18
C MET A 79 12.30 -1.00 -1.04
N LEU A 80 12.02 -2.20 -0.54
CA LEU A 80 10.96 -3.08 -1.01
C LEU A 80 10.06 -3.43 0.16
N GLY A 81 8.76 -3.53 -0.09
CA GLY A 81 7.80 -3.84 0.94
C GLY A 81 6.59 -4.61 0.42
N LEU A 82 5.93 -5.24 1.35
CA LEU A 82 4.65 -5.91 1.15
C LEU A 82 3.68 -5.47 2.23
N GLU A 83 2.49 -5.12 1.81
CA GLU A 83 1.40 -4.67 2.67
C GLU A 83 0.11 -5.40 2.31
N ARG A 84 -0.72 -5.63 3.28
CA ARG A 84 -2.10 -6.09 3.10
C ARG A 84 -3.05 -5.04 3.67
N GLN A 85 -3.97 -4.58 2.85
CA GLN A 85 -5.00 -3.60 3.21
C GLN A 85 -6.36 -4.28 3.29
N ARG A 86 -7.10 -4.04 4.37
CA ARG A 86 -8.50 -4.43 4.53
C ARG A 86 -9.43 -3.41 3.89
N ALA A 87 -10.68 -3.80 3.64
CA ALA A 87 -11.72 -2.93 3.07
C ALA A 87 -12.00 -1.65 3.89
N ASP A 88 -11.81 -1.71 5.21
CA ASP A 88 -11.96 -0.55 6.10
C ASP A 88 -10.74 0.38 6.13
N GLY A 89 -9.72 0.08 5.30
CA GLY A 89 -8.49 0.83 5.19
C GLY A 89 -7.43 0.48 6.24
N PHE A 90 -7.67 -0.51 7.12
CA PHE A 90 -6.64 -1.00 8.03
C PHE A 90 -5.54 -1.71 7.24
N VAL A 91 -4.27 -1.42 7.55
CA VAL A 91 -3.11 -1.99 6.87
C VAL A 91 -2.20 -2.71 7.85
N VAL A 92 -1.58 -3.78 7.37
CA VAL A 92 -0.47 -4.46 8.03
C VAL A 92 0.60 -4.72 6.98
N GLY A 93 1.85 -4.43 7.32
CA GLY A 93 2.91 -4.59 6.33
C GLY A 93 4.30 -4.64 6.91
N GLY A 94 5.23 -4.82 6.00
CA GLY A 94 6.64 -4.79 6.31
C GLY A 94 7.47 -4.37 5.13
N THR A 95 8.57 -3.67 5.42
CA THR A 95 9.52 -3.22 4.41
C THR A 95 10.93 -3.65 4.79
N ALA A 96 11.72 -4.01 3.80
CA ALA A 96 13.15 -4.23 3.92
C ALA A 96 13.88 -3.17 3.07
N PHE A 97 14.89 -2.55 3.64
CA PHE A 97 15.60 -1.47 2.98
C PHE A 97 17.05 -1.37 3.46
N ARG A 98 17.86 -0.63 2.71
CA ARG A 98 19.11 -0.10 3.22
C ARG A 98 18.88 1.32 3.72
N ASN A 99 19.16 1.56 5.00
CA ASN A 99 19.02 2.90 5.56
C ASN A 99 20.06 3.88 4.97
N SER A 100 19.93 5.17 5.29
CA SER A 100 20.80 6.23 4.76
C SER A 100 22.28 6.03 5.08
N PHE A 101 22.63 5.17 6.02
CA PHE A 101 24.01 4.84 6.41
C PHE A 101 24.47 3.49 5.82
N GLY A 102 23.65 2.90 4.93
CA GLY A 102 23.97 1.65 4.22
C GLY A 102 23.74 0.38 5.02
N GLN A 103 23.15 0.45 6.21
CA GLN A 103 22.85 -0.73 7.03
C GLN A 103 21.52 -1.37 6.57
N PRO A 104 21.45 -2.72 6.52
CA PRO A 104 20.18 -3.41 6.29
C PRO A 104 19.22 -3.12 7.44
N SER A 105 18.00 -2.76 7.08
CA SER A 105 16.95 -2.33 8.00
C SER A 105 15.60 -2.89 7.60
N THR A 106 14.70 -3.01 8.56
CA THR A 106 13.34 -3.52 8.39
C THR A 106 12.38 -2.68 9.21
N TYR A 107 11.20 -2.40 8.66
CA TYR A 107 10.11 -1.77 9.38
C TYR A 107 8.88 -2.66 9.27
N LEU A 108 8.37 -3.14 10.40
CA LEU A 108 7.14 -3.88 10.53
C LEU A 108 6.10 -2.99 11.18
N TYR A 109 4.92 -2.91 10.58
CA TYR A 109 3.92 -1.92 10.99
C TYR A 109 2.49 -2.39 10.83
N VAL A 110 1.62 -1.68 11.51
CA VAL A 110 0.19 -1.62 11.30
C VAL A 110 -0.20 -0.17 11.06
N GLY A 111 -1.34 0.07 10.44
CA GLY A 111 -1.74 1.43 10.13
C GLY A 111 -3.16 1.57 9.64
N GLN A 112 -3.47 2.78 9.20
CA GLN A 112 -4.75 3.13 8.61
C GLN A 112 -4.54 4.00 7.39
N ARG A 113 -5.15 3.60 6.28
CA ARG A 113 -5.31 4.39 5.08
C ARG A 113 -6.65 5.11 5.11
N PHE A 114 -6.65 6.36 4.72
CA PHE A 114 -7.78 7.25 4.59
C PHE A 114 -7.87 7.69 3.14
N ASP A 115 -8.84 7.19 2.41
CA ASP A 115 -9.05 7.60 1.02
C ASP A 115 -9.87 8.90 0.96
N ARG A 116 -9.82 9.59 -0.20
CA ARG A 116 -10.58 10.82 -0.50
C ARG A 116 -10.26 11.98 0.47
N VAL A 117 -8.99 12.15 0.79
CA VAL A 117 -8.53 13.24 1.67
C VAL A 117 -8.89 14.58 1.03
N GLY A 118 -9.49 15.48 1.83
CA GLY A 118 -9.94 16.78 1.35
C GLY A 118 -11.04 16.73 0.29
N GLY A 119 -11.75 15.60 0.14
CA GLY A 119 -12.77 15.42 -0.88
C GLY A 119 -12.23 15.10 -2.29
N VAL A 120 -10.92 14.85 -2.42
CA VAL A 120 -10.27 14.51 -3.69
C VAL A 120 -10.23 12.99 -3.87
N ASP A 121 -10.95 12.46 -4.87
CA ASP A 121 -11.18 11.01 -5.05
C ASP A 121 -9.90 10.18 -5.18
N ARG A 122 -8.83 10.74 -5.72
CA ARG A 122 -7.56 10.04 -5.95
C ARG A 122 -6.53 10.24 -4.83
N MET A 123 -6.81 11.15 -3.90
CA MET A 123 -5.88 11.48 -2.84
C MET A 123 -6.14 10.62 -1.60
N PHE A 124 -5.08 10.05 -1.05
CA PHE A 124 -5.16 9.30 0.20
C PHE A 124 -4.08 9.75 1.18
N ALA A 125 -4.35 9.60 2.45
CA ALA A 125 -3.36 9.67 3.50
C ALA A 125 -3.23 8.30 4.17
N GLU A 126 -2.06 8.00 4.69
CA GLU A 126 -1.82 6.79 5.45
C GLU A 126 -1.00 7.13 6.69
N LEU A 127 -1.36 6.51 7.81
CA LEU A 127 -0.60 6.62 9.05
C LEU A 127 -0.24 5.22 9.51
N THR A 128 1.06 4.93 9.56
CA THR A 128 1.57 3.64 10.05
C THR A 128 2.37 3.82 11.32
N GLY A 129 2.25 2.84 12.21
CA GLY A 129 3.02 2.76 13.45
C GLY A 129 3.59 1.36 13.62
N GLY A 130 4.84 1.25 14.04
CA GLY A 130 5.47 -0.06 14.12
C GLY A 130 6.86 -0.07 14.71
N LEU A 131 7.56 -1.14 14.44
CA LEU A 131 8.91 -1.40 14.92
C LEU A 131 9.91 -1.33 13.77
N LEU A 132 10.84 -0.40 13.88
CA LEU A 132 12.00 -0.26 13.01
C LEU A 132 13.18 -1.01 13.59
N TYR A 133 13.89 -1.78 12.78
CA TYR A 133 15.16 -2.39 13.13
C TYR A 133 16.23 -2.04 12.09
N GLY A 134 17.48 -1.78 12.53
CA GLY A 134 18.62 -1.69 11.61
C GLY A 134 19.59 -0.54 11.86
N TYR A 135 19.26 0.44 12.69
CA TYR A 135 20.18 1.51 13.06
C TYR A 135 21.08 1.05 14.24
N ARG A 136 22.18 0.43 13.90
CA ARG A 136 23.16 -0.12 14.86
C ARG A 136 24.42 0.76 14.95
N PRO A 137 25.28 0.55 15.96
CA PRO A 137 26.51 1.30 16.05
C PRO A 137 27.26 1.40 14.72
N PRO A 138 27.82 2.58 14.38
CA PRO A 138 27.85 3.83 15.16
C PRO A 138 26.64 4.76 14.97
N TYR A 139 25.56 4.30 14.28
CA TYR A 139 24.42 5.15 13.84
C TYR A 139 23.16 5.00 14.70
N GLU A 140 23.25 4.40 15.87
CA GLU A 140 22.13 4.17 16.78
C GLU A 140 21.43 5.46 17.24
N ASN A 141 22.16 6.57 17.34
CA ASN A 141 21.63 7.88 17.73
C ASN A 141 20.91 8.64 16.60
N LYS A 142 20.85 8.07 15.41
CA LYS A 142 20.20 8.71 14.24
C LYS A 142 18.69 8.52 14.22
N VAL A 143 18.14 7.64 15.04
CA VAL A 143 16.69 7.46 15.22
C VAL A 143 16.32 7.55 16.70
N PRO A 144 15.16 8.16 17.03
CA PRO A 144 14.76 8.35 18.43
C PRO A 144 14.44 7.00 19.09
N PHE A 145 14.65 6.92 20.39
CA PHE A 145 14.33 5.76 21.23
C PHE A 145 14.97 4.43 20.76
N ASN A 146 16.11 4.52 20.08
CA ASN A 146 16.82 3.31 19.63
C ASN A 146 17.40 2.55 20.82
N HIS A 147 17.09 1.26 20.87
CA HIS A 147 17.68 0.35 21.84
C HIS A 147 18.09 -0.95 21.15
N GLY A 148 19.39 -1.21 21.07
CA GLY A 148 19.93 -2.41 20.41
C GLY A 148 19.60 -2.51 18.91
N GLY A 149 19.38 -1.40 18.23
CA GLY A 149 18.99 -1.34 16.81
C GLY A 149 17.48 -1.30 16.59
N PHE A 150 16.66 -1.45 17.63
CA PHE A 150 15.20 -1.34 17.57
C PHE A 150 14.75 0.06 17.96
N SER A 151 13.80 0.57 17.23
CA SER A 151 13.19 1.89 17.46
C SER A 151 11.71 1.87 17.10
N PRO A 152 10.82 2.52 17.86
CA PRO A 152 9.46 2.75 17.42
C PRO A 152 9.47 3.67 16.21
N GLY A 153 8.63 3.36 15.23
CA GLY A 153 8.43 4.16 14.01
C GLY A 153 6.99 4.63 13.89
N LEU A 154 6.81 5.90 13.54
CA LEU A 154 5.53 6.47 13.12
C LEU A 154 5.74 7.17 11.78
N VAL A 155 5.01 6.75 10.77
CA VAL A 155 5.19 7.26 9.41
C VAL A 155 3.85 7.73 8.86
N PRO A 156 3.60 9.05 8.86
CA PRO A 156 2.52 9.63 8.07
C PRO A 156 2.93 9.66 6.59
N SER A 157 1.94 9.47 5.71
CA SER A 157 2.14 9.46 4.27
C SER A 157 1.00 10.17 3.57
N LEU A 158 1.29 10.76 2.42
CA LEU A 158 0.31 11.34 1.52
C LEU A 158 0.54 10.77 0.13
N GLY A 159 -0.52 10.29 -0.51
CA GLY A 159 -0.39 9.61 -1.79
C GLY A 159 -1.49 9.95 -2.77
N TRP A 160 -1.27 9.48 -3.99
CA TRP A 160 -2.14 9.65 -5.11
C TRP A 160 -2.36 8.32 -5.84
N GLN A 161 -3.63 7.95 -6.04
CA GLN A 161 -3.99 6.78 -6.84
C GLN A 161 -3.90 7.15 -8.33
N LEU A 162 -2.90 6.60 -9.02
CA LEU A 162 -2.64 6.87 -10.44
C LEU A 162 -3.60 6.10 -11.33
N THR A 163 -3.76 4.80 -11.05
CA THR A 163 -4.68 3.88 -11.70
C THR A 163 -5.37 3.02 -10.64
N PRO A 164 -6.35 2.16 -10.96
CA PRO A 164 -6.93 1.24 -9.97
C PRO A 164 -5.90 0.35 -9.26
N THR A 165 -4.77 0.06 -9.90
CA THR A 165 -3.73 -0.84 -9.38
C THR A 165 -2.42 -0.14 -9.00
N PHE A 166 -2.16 1.08 -9.46
CA PHE A 166 -0.90 1.78 -9.19
C PHE A 166 -1.12 3.06 -8.39
N SER A 167 -0.29 3.26 -7.40
CA SER A 167 -0.26 4.48 -6.59
C SER A 167 1.17 4.97 -6.36
N ALA A 168 1.29 6.25 -6.03
CA ALA A 168 2.52 6.88 -5.58
C ALA A 168 2.26 7.64 -4.29
N GLN A 169 3.22 7.62 -3.37
CA GLN A 169 3.11 8.34 -2.11
C GLN A 169 4.43 8.90 -1.64
N VAL A 170 4.33 9.90 -0.77
CA VAL A 170 5.44 10.49 -0.03
C VAL A 170 5.29 10.11 1.44
N ASN A 171 6.29 9.45 1.97
CA ASN A 171 6.38 9.06 3.38
C ASN A 171 7.21 10.11 4.13
N PHE A 172 6.67 10.63 5.22
CA PHE A 172 7.33 11.61 6.07
C PHE A 172 8.10 10.88 7.18
N LEU A 173 9.41 10.86 7.05
CA LEU A 173 10.29 10.18 8.01
C LEU A 173 10.72 11.16 9.12
N GLY A 174 9.74 11.60 9.91
CA GLY A 174 9.91 12.61 10.94
C GLY A 174 10.43 13.92 10.36
N ASN A 175 11.42 14.51 11.03
CA ASN A 175 12.12 15.72 10.60
C ASN A 175 13.40 15.44 9.79
N SER A 176 13.60 14.21 9.33
CA SER A 176 14.86 13.78 8.72
C SER A 176 14.79 13.70 7.20
N ALA A 177 13.67 13.20 6.64
CA ALA A 177 13.61 12.93 5.20
C ALA A 177 12.17 12.76 4.68
N LEU A 178 12.04 12.89 3.35
CA LEU A 178 10.88 12.47 2.57
C LEU A 178 11.28 11.28 1.70
N MET A 179 10.54 10.19 1.78
CA MET A 179 10.76 9.01 0.93
C MET A 179 9.63 8.89 -0.09
N PHE A 180 10.00 8.79 -1.37
CA PHE A 180 9.05 8.64 -2.47
C PHE A 180 8.86 7.15 -2.78
N GLN A 181 7.63 6.70 -2.77
CA GLN A 181 7.26 5.30 -2.91
C GLN A 181 6.30 5.12 -4.07
N ALA A 182 6.53 4.09 -4.87
CA ALA A 182 5.56 3.57 -5.83
C ALA A 182 5.00 2.25 -5.32
N SER A 183 3.74 1.98 -5.62
CA SER A 183 3.05 0.79 -5.14
C SER A 183 2.15 0.19 -6.21
N ALA A 184 2.02 -1.13 -6.19
CA ALA A 184 1.14 -1.89 -7.07
C ALA A 184 0.26 -2.84 -6.26
N ASP A 185 -1.05 -2.77 -6.47
CA ASP A 185 -2.07 -3.60 -5.84
C ASP A 185 -2.39 -4.84 -6.70
N PHE A 186 -2.64 -6.00 -6.04
CA PHE A 186 -2.98 -7.27 -6.70
C PHE A 186 -3.84 -8.19 -5.82
#